data_104d61679aa49321d2a519cf03ddaf2c
#
_entry.id   104d61679aa49321d2a519cf03ddaf2c
#
_cell.length_a   1.000
_cell.length_b   1.000
_cell.length_c   1.000
_cell.angle_alpha   90.00
_cell.angle_beta   90.00
_cell.angle_gamma   90.00
#
_symmetry.space_group_name_H-M   'P 1'
#
loop_
_entity.id
_entity.type
_entity.pdbx_description
1 polymer ?
#
loop_
_entity_poly.entity_id
_entity_poly.type
_entity_poly.pdbx_seq_one_letter_code
_entity_poly.pdbx_strand_id
1 'polypeptide(L)'
;GYPKDAGICEEVIGQLKGEFPILGVCLGHQAICEVFGAKICHAKQLMHGKQSVVTIDNENPIFMGLDKQIPMARYHSLIADLASMPDELQVIAKDENDEVMAVCHKKYPVYGLQFHPESILTPQGMTLVNNFLKIH
;
A
#
# COMPACT_ATOMS: atom_id res chain seq x y z
N GLY A 1 -6.92 13.91 4.24
CA GLY A 1 -6.30 14.81 3.25
C GLY A 1 -5.52 14.08 2.17
N TYR A 2 -5.10 14.80 1.17
CA TYR A 2 -4.29 14.23 0.10
C TYR A 2 -2.82 14.12 0.53
N PRO A 3 -2.06 13.13 0.03
CA PRO A 3 -0.65 12.93 0.39
C PRO A 3 0.23 14.13 0.08
N LYS A 4 -0.06 14.89 -0.97
CA LYS A 4 0.67 16.11 -1.32
C LYS A 4 0.62 17.17 -0.22
N ASP A 5 -0.39 17.11 0.65
CA ASP A 5 -0.51 18.03 1.79
C ASP A 5 0.47 17.66 2.91
N ALA A 6 1.08 16.46 2.83
CA ALA A 6 2.16 16.02 3.71
C ALA A 6 3.51 16.05 2.96
N GLY A 7 3.80 17.13 2.28
CA GLY A 7 4.88 17.26 1.31
C GLY A 7 6.24 16.69 1.73
N ILE A 8 6.56 16.72 3.02
CA ILE A 8 7.83 16.18 3.51
C ILE A 8 7.93 14.67 3.30
N CYS A 9 6.79 13.95 3.38
CA CYS A 9 6.77 12.49 3.16
C CYS A 9 7.13 12.15 1.72
N GLU A 10 6.57 12.87 0.75
CA GLU A 10 6.86 12.63 -0.67
C GLU A 10 8.31 12.96 -1.00
N GLU A 11 8.84 14.05 -0.44
CA GLU A 11 10.23 14.44 -0.62
C GLU A 11 11.18 13.38 -0.09
N VAL A 12 10.93 12.86 1.11
CA VAL A 12 11.74 11.80 1.72
C VAL A 12 11.71 10.52 0.87
N ILE A 13 10.54 10.11 0.39
CA ILE A 13 10.41 8.94 -0.47
C ILE A 13 11.23 9.13 -1.75
N GLY A 14 11.12 10.30 -2.38
CA GLY A 14 11.86 10.61 -3.59
C GLY A 14 13.38 10.55 -3.40
N GLN A 15 13.87 10.98 -2.26
CA GLN A 15 15.31 11.01 -1.96
C GLN A 15 15.86 9.64 -1.53
N LEU A 16 15.11 8.87 -0.75
CA LEU A 16 15.62 7.67 -0.08
C LEU A 16 15.24 6.35 -0.75
N LYS A 17 14.42 6.37 -1.79
CA LYS A 17 13.87 5.15 -2.42
C LYS A 17 14.92 4.13 -2.86
N GLY A 18 16.14 4.58 -3.21
CA GLY A 18 17.23 3.70 -3.66
C GLY A 18 18.22 3.32 -2.58
N GLU A 19 18.11 3.89 -1.37
CA GLU A 19 19.08 3.69 -0.30
C GLU A 19 18.56 2.75 0.79
N PHE A 20 17.27 2.80 1.08
CA PHE A 20 16.66 2.03 2.17
C PHE A 20 15.35 1.40 1.72
N PRO A 21 14.99 0.23 2.27
CA PRO A 21 13.62 -0.27 2.12
C PRO A 21 12.63 0.73 2.73
N ILE A 22 11.54 0.99 2.01
CA ILE A 22 10.51 1.94 2.43
C ILE A 22 9.17 1.23 2.49
N LEU A 23 8.47 1.36 3.62
CA LEU A 23 7.09 0.90 3.78
C LEU A 23 6.21 2.09 4.11
N GLY A 24 5.27 2.41 3.22
CA GLY A 24 4.27 3.43 3.45
C GLY A 24 2.92 2.80 3.79
N VAL A 25 2.27 3.28 4.84
CA VAL A 25 0.97 2.76 5.29
C VAL A 25 -0.06 3.87 5.19
N CYS A 26 -1.21 3.57 4.59
CA CYS A 26 -2.33 4.49 4.40
C CYS A 26 -1.88 5.78 3.68
N LEU A 27 -1.75 6.89 4.37
CA LEU A 27 -1.29 8.16 3.77
C LEU A 27 0.11 8.01 3.15
N GLY A 28 1.00 7.24 3.79
CA GLY A 28 2.33 6.95 3.26
C GLY A 28 2.29 6.13 1.96
N HIS A 29 1.37 5.18 1.84
CA HIS A 29 1.12 4.44 0.60
C HIS A 29 0.67 5.40 -0.51
N GLN A 30 -0.26 6.29 -0.21
CA GLN A 30 -0.77 7.26 -1.18
C GLN A 30 0.34 8.21 -1.63
N ALA A 31 1.22 8.63 -0.71
CA ALA A 31 2.39 9.44 -1.04
C ALA A 31 3.34 8.71 -1.99
N ILE A 32 3.59 7.42 -1.77
CA ILE A 32 4.40 6.61 -2.67
C ILE A 32 3.78 6.59 -4.07
N CYS A 33 2.49 6.32 -4.16
CA CYS A 33 1.80 6.28 -5.46
C CYS A 33 1.92 7.64 -6.18
N GLU A 34 1.70 8.73 -5.46
CA GLU A 34 1.73 10.07 -6.04
C GLU A 34 3.13 10.49 -6.49
N VAL A 35 4.17 10.15 -5.71
CA VAL A 35 5.57 10.44 -6.07
C VAL A 35 5.93 9.82 -7.42
N PHE A 36 5.44 8.61 -7.70
CA PHE A 36 5.74 7.91 -8.95
C PHE A 36 4.74 8.19 -10.06
N GLY A 37 3.77 9.07 -9.83
CA GLY A 37 2.89 9.59 -10.89
C GLY A 37 1.45 9.11 -10.89
N ALA A 38 1.03 8.31 -9.93
CA ALA A 38 -0.36 7.90 -9.82
C ALA A 38 -1.23 9.05 -9.29
N LYS A 39 -2.52 9.02 -9.61
CA LYS A 39 -3.49 9.97 -9.08
C LYS A 39 -4.18 9.39 -7.85
N ILE A 40 -4.52 10.26 -6.91
CA ILE A 40 -5.29 9.89 -5.73
C ILE A 40 -6.73 10.36 -5.93
N CYS A 41 -7.69 9.49 -5.67
CA CYS A 41 -9.12 9.77 -5.86
C CYS A 41 -9.92 9.27 -4.65
N HIS A 42 -11.21 9.57 -4.62
CA HIS A 42 -12.08 9.07 -3.56
C HIS A 42 -12.41 7.59 -3.77
N ALA A 43 -12.41 6.83 -2.66
CA ALA A 43 -12.87 5.45 -2.66
C ALA A 43 -14.38 5.40 -2.99
N LYS A 44 -14.82 4.26 -3.56
CA LYS A 44 -16.24 4.06 -3.86
C LYS A 44 -17.11 4.09 -2.62
N GLN A 45 -16.57 3.66 -1.48
CA GLN A 45 -17.23 3.67 -0.19
C GLN A 45 -16.31 4.25 0.86
N LEU A 46 -16.88 4.98 1.82
CA LEU A 46 -16.15 5.49 2.96
C LEU A 46 -15.81 4.33 3.90
N MET A 47 -14.53 4.15 4.20
CA MET A 47 -14.05 3.03 5.01
C MET A 47 -13.40 3.54 6.30
N HIS A 48 -14.08 3.34 7.42
CA HIS A 48 -13.57 3.68 8.75
C HIS A 48 -13.66 2.47 9.66
N GLY A 49 -12.53 1.86 9.99
CA GLY A 49 -12.48 0.75 10.92
C GLY A 49 -13.22 -0.50 10.44
N LYS A 50 -13.37 -0.66 9.13
CA LYS A 50 -14.03 -1.84 8.56
C LYS A 50 -13.01 -2.82 8.05
N GLN A 51 -13.35 -4.10 8.13
CA GLN A 51 -12.55 -5.18 7.56
C GLN A 51 -13.04 -5.47 6.14
N SER A 52 -12.11 -5.60 5.21
CA SER A 52 -12.36 -6.02 3.83
C SER A 52 -11.53 -7.24 3.51
N VAL A 53 -12.02 -8.07 2.57
CA VAL A 53 -11.22 -9.16 2.01
C VAL A 53 -10.44 -8.63 0.83
N VAL A 54 -9.14 -8.82 0.87
CA VAL A 54 -8.22 -8.30 -0.14
C VAL A 54 -7.53 -9.47 -0.84
N THR A 55 -7.52 -9.44 -2.17
CA THR A 55 -6.77 -10.41 -2.98
C THR A 55 -5.35 -9.91 -3.16
N ILE A 56 -4.37 -10.72 -2.79
CA ILE A 56 -2.96 -10.36 -2.81
C ILE A 56 -2.16 -11.23 -3.78
N ASP A 57 -1.04 -10.69 -4.25
CA ASP A 57 0.00 -11.46 -4.94
C ASP A 57 0.90 -12.10 -3.88
N ASN A 58 0.58 -13.33 -3.48
CA ASN A 58 1.29 -14.01 -2.40
C ASN A 58 2.65 -14.60 -2.82
N GLU A 59 3.07 -14.40 -4.06
CA GLU A 59 4.43 -14.67 -4.50
C GLU A 59 5.35 -13.48 -4.22
N ASN A 60 4.78 -12.29 -3.98
CA ASN A 60 5.57 -11.12 -3.61
C ASN A 60 6.17 -11.31 -2.22
N PRO A 61 7.47 -10.94 -2.01
CA PRO A 61 8.13 -11.13 -0.72
C PRO A 61 7.38 -10.59 0.49
N ILE A 62 6.67 -9.46 0.36
CA ILE A 62 5.95 -8.87 1.49
C ILE A 62 4.73 -9.72 1.91
N PHE A 63 4.18 -10.50 0.99
CA PHE A 63 3.02 -11.37 1.25
C PHE A 63 3.38 -12.85 1.38
N MET A 64 4.65 -13.17 1.51
CA MET A 64 5.13 -14.54 1.62
C MET A 64 4.51 -15.25 2.83
N GLY A 65 4.01 -16.46 2.62
CA GLY A 65 3.39 -17.27 3.67
C GLY A 65 1.92 -16.98 3.94
N LEU A 66 1.31 -16.06 3.17
CA LEU A 66 -0.10 -15.71 3.30
C LEU A 66 -0.95 -16.34 2.21
N ASP A 67 -2.23 -16.52 2.48
CA ASP A 67 -3.21 -16.96 1.48
C ASP A 67 -3.46 -15.86 0.45
N LYS A 68 -4.00 -16.23 -0.72
CA LYS A 68 -4.30 -15.27 -1.78
C LYS A 68 -5.35 -14.25 -1.40
N GLN A 69 -6.21 -14.56 -0.43
CA GLN A 69 -7.24 -13.65 0.08
C GLN A 69 -7.11 -13.55 1.58
N ILE A 70 -6.96 -12.34 2.09
CA ILE A 70 -6.81 -12.10 3.53
C ILE A 70 -7.69 -10.92 3.97
N PRO A 71 -8.18 -10.95 5.22
CA PRO A 71 -8.91 -9.81 5.76
C PRO A 71 -7.95 -8.70 6.18
N MET A 72 -8.34 -7.46 5.92
CA MET A 72 -7.52 -6.28 6.25
C MET A 72 -8.37 -5.14 6.75
N ALA A 73 -7.82 -4.38 7.69
CA ALA A 73 -8.47 -3.19 8.24
C ALA A 73 -8.30 -1.98 7.31
N ARG A 74 -9.38 -1.27 7.07
CA ARG A 74 -9.40 -0.11 6.19
C ARG A 74 -9.91 1.12 6.96
N TYR A 75 -9.15 2.22 6.87
CA TYR A 75 -9.44 3.50 7.53
C TYR A 75 -9.20 4.65 6.56
N HIS A 76 -9.80 4.59 5.35
CA HIS A 76 -9.48 5.56 4.31
C HIS A 76 -10.71 5.98 3.50
N SER A 77 -10.67 7.21 3.00
CA SER A 77 -11.61 7.74 2.03
C SER A 77 -10.97 8.02 0.68
N LEU A 78 -9.65 7.97 0.60
CA LEU A 78 -8.87 8.19 -0.61
C LEU A 78 -8.09 6.94 -0.98
N ILE A 79 -7.93 6.70 -2.28
CA ILE A 79 -7.19 5.57 -2.83
C ILE A 79 -6.38 6.02 -4.03
N ALA A 80 -5.38 5.21 -4.42
CA ALA A 80 -4.70 5.40 -5.68
C ALA A 80 -5.60 4.91 -6.82
N ASP A 81 -5.72 5.72 -7.87
CA ASP A 81 -6.54 5.37 -9.04
C ASP A 81 -5.82 4.32 -9.87
N LEU A 82 -6.43 3.14 -10.01
CA LEU A 82 -5.86 2.02 -10.77
C LEU A 82 -5.52 2.41 -12.21
N ALA A 83 -6.40 3.20 -12.85
CA ALA A 83 -6.20 3.60 -14.24
C ALA A 83 -5.01 4.55 -14.42
N SER A 84 -4.58 5.24 -13.37
CA SER A 84 -3.46 6.18 -13.41
C SER A 84 -2.13 5.55 -12.99
N MET A 85 -2.12 4.26 -12.65
CA MET A 85 -0.93 3.62 -12.10
C MET A 85 0.22 3.60 -13.12
N PRO A 86 1.41 4.14 -12.77
CA PRO A 86 2.54 4.16 -13.70
C PRO A 86 3.17 2.78 -13.84
N ASP A 87 3.96 2.59 -14.91
CA ASP A 87 4.64 1.32 -15.17
C ASP A 87 5.68 0.96 -14.09
N GLU A 88 6.19 1.96 -13.38
CA GLU A 88 7.20 1.76 -12.33
C GLU A 88 6.64 1.07 -11.08
N LEU A 89 5.33 1.14 -10.89
CA LEU A 89 4.65 0.51 -9.75
C LEU A 89 3.87 -0.71 -10.18
N GLN A 90 3.94 -1.74 -9.36
CA GLN A 90 3.15 -2.95 -9.53
C GLN A 90 2.07 -2.97 -8.46
N VAL A 91 0.81 -3.14 -8.87
CA VAL A 91 -0.29 -3.36 -7.94
C VAL A 91 -0.22 -4.80 -7.45
N ILE A 92 -0.09 -4.99 -6.14
CA ILE A 92 0.09 -6.31 -5.54
C ILE A 92 -1.07 -6.72 -4.63
N ALA A 93 -2.06 -5.86 -4.44
CA ALA A 93 -3.29 -6.20 -3.72
C ALA A 93 -4.44 -5.31 -4.17
N LYS A 94 -5.63 -5.91 -4.25
CA LYS A 94 -6.89 -5.22 -4.59
C LYS A 94 -8.01 -5.77 -3.72
N ASP A 95 -8.99 -4.91 -3.42
CA ASP A 95 -10.20 -5.34 -2.73
C ASP A 95 -11.24 -5.89 -3.71
N GLU A 96 -12.43 -6.22 -3.21
CA GLU A 96 -13.54 -6.75 -3.99
C GLU A 96 -14.09 -5.76 -5.04
N ASN A 97 -13.76 -4.48 -4.94
CA ASN A 97 -14.15 -3.44 -5.90
C ASN A 97 -13.03 -3.08 -6.87
N ASP A 98 -11.97 -3.89 -6.95
CA ASP A 98 -10.76 -3.65 -7.73
C ASP A 98 -10.02 -2.35 -7.34
N GLU A 99 -10.24 -1.86 -6.12
CA GLU A 99 -9.49 -0.72 -5.60
C GLU A 99 -8.11 -1.14 -5.13
N VAL A 100 -7.10 -0.33 -5.44
CA VAL A 100 -5.70 -0.62 -5.12
C VAL A 100 -5.49 -0.62 -3.59
N MET A 101 -5.02 -1.73 -3.06
CA MET A 101 -4.78 -1.90 -1.63
C MET A 101 -3.30 -2.01 -1.29
N ALA A 102 -2.44 -2.38 -2.25
CA ALA A 102 -1.00 -2.39 -2.05
C ALA A 102 -0.27 -2.26 -3.38
N VAL A 103 0.89 -1.64 -3.32
CA VAL A 103 1.79 -1.49 -4.47
C VAL A 103 3.23 -1.78 -4.04
N CYS A 104 4.08 -2.12 -5.02
CA CYS A 104 5.52 -2.12 -4.84
C CYS A 104 6.18 -1.50 -6.05
N HIS A 105 7.38 -0.93 -5.86
CA HIS A 105 8.18 -0.45 -6.98
C HIS A 105 8.84 -1.66 -7.65
N LYS A 106 8.94 -1.63 -8.98
CA LYS A 106 9.53 -2.76 -9.74
C LYS A 106 11.05 -2.85 -9.57
N LYS A 107 11.70 -1.75 -9.22
CA LYS A 107 13.16 -1.67 -9.10
C LYS A 107 13.65 -1.48 -7.67
N TYR A 108 13.01 -0.62 -6.91
CA TYR A 108 13.43 -0.26 -5.55
C TYR A 108 12.62 -1.01 -4.50
N PRO A 109 13.18 -1.24 -3.28
CA PRO A 109 12.43 -1.89 -2.20
C PRO A 109 11.46 -0.90 -1.53
N VAL A 110 10.49 -0.43 -2.29
CA VAL A 110 9.47 0.52 -1.86
C VAL A 110 8.11 -0.17 -1.93
N TYR A 111 7.41 -0.22 -0.81
CA TYR A 111 6.12 -0.90 -0.65
C TYR A 111 5.10 0.04 -0.06
N GLY A 112 3.88 0.02 -0.59
CA GLY A 112 2.77 0.79 -0.06
C GLY A 112 1.60 -0.11 0.30
N LEU A 113 1.05 0.08 1.50
CA LEU A 113 -0.13 -0.63 1.99
C LEU A 113 -1.22 0.38 2.31
N GLN A 114 -2.36 0.29 1.64
CA GLN A 114 -3.50 1.18 1.91
C GLN A 114 -4.16 0.83 3.25
N PHE A 115 -4.10 -0.42 3.65
CA PHE A 115 -4.66 -0.91 4.91
C PHE A 115 -3.66 -0.77 6.06
N HIS A 116 -4.14 -0.97 7.29
CA HIS A 116 -3.32 -0.86 8.50
C HIS A 116 -2.89 -2.25 8.99
N PRO A 117 -1.63 -2.66 8.78
CA PRO A 117 -1.15 -3.97 9.21
C PRO A 117 -1.11 -4.12 10.74
N GLU A 118 -0.99 -2.99 11.48
CA GLU A 118 -0.93 -2.99 12.94
C GLU A 118 -2.31 -3.15 13.60
N SER A 119 -3.39 -3.01 12.83
CA SER A 119 -4.74 -3.08 13.37
C SER A 119 -5.13 -4.51 13.77
N ILE A 120 -5.90 -4.63 14.85
CA ILE A 120 -6.51 -5.89 15.26
C ILE A 120 -7.42 -6.48 14.16
N LEU A 121 -7.94 -5.64 13.26
CA LEU A 121 -8.75 -6.07 12.12
C LEU A 121 -7.93 -6.58 10.95
N THR A 122 -6.60 -6.59 11.07
CA THR A 122 -5.68 -7.17 10.08
C THR A 122 -4.90 -8.32 10.76
N PRO A 123 -5.50 -9.53 10.86
CA PRO A 123 -4.90 -10.62 11.65
C PRO A 123 -3.51 -11.03 11.21
N GLN A 124 -3.19 -10.91 9.90
CA GLN A 124 -1.89 -11.26 9.36
C GLN A 124 -0.91 -10.10 9.32
N GLY A 125 -1.24 -8.99 9.99
CA GLY A 125 -0.44 -7.76 9.92
C GLY A 125 1.01 -7.94 10.39
N MET A 126 1.22 -8.69 11.47
CA MET A 126 2.58 -8.94 11.98
C MET A 126 3.42 -9.73 10.99
N THR A 127 2.84 -10.68 10.27
CA THR A 127 3.54 -11.43 9.22
C THR A 127 3.99 -10.48 8.11
N LEU A 128 3.15 -9.54 7.72
CA LEU A 128 3.49 -8.51 6.71
C LEU A 128 4.67 -7.66 7.17
N VAL A 129 4.62 -7.16 8.39
CA VAL A 129 5.70 -6.33 8.95
C VAL A 129 7.00 -7.12 9.03
N ASN A 130 6.95 -8.37 9.51
CA ASN A 130 8.12 -9.23 9.59
C ASN A 130 8.70 -9.53 8.20
N ASN A 131 7.85 -9.75 7.21
CA ASN A 131 8.30 -9.96 5.83
C ASN A 131 9.03 -8.74 5.31
N PHE A 132 8.49 -7.54 5.54
CA PHE A 132 9.13 -6.30 5.13
C PHE A 132 10.52 -6.16 5.76
N LEU A 133 10.65 -6.47 7.06
CA LEU A 133 11.93 -6.35 7.76
C LEU A 133 13.01 -7.30 7.22
N LYS A 134 12.63 -8.34 6.50
CA LYS A 134 13.55 -9.29 5.85
C LYS A 134 13.94 -8.87 4.43
N ILE A 135 13.30 -7.85 3.88
CA ILE A 135 13.59 -7.34 2.53
C ILE A 135 14.75 -6.35 2.62
N HIS A 136 15.85 -6.65 1.92
CA HIS A 136 17.03 -5.78 1.90
C HIS A 136 17.57 -5.60 0.50
#